data_d25c964b4528b89a20b5d153ff6227e9
#
_entry.id   d25c964b4528b89a20b5d153ff6227e9
#
_cell.length_a   1.000
_cell.length_b   1.000
_cell.length_c   1.000
_cell.angle_alpha   90.00
_cell.angle_beta   90.00
_cell.angle_gamma   90.00
#
_symmetry.space_group_name_H-M   'P 1'
#
loop_
_entity.id
_entity.type
_entity.pdbx_description
1 polymer ?
#
loop_
_entity_poly.entity_id
_entity_poly.type
_entity_poly.pdbx_seq_one_letter_code
_entity_poly.pdbx_strand_id
1 'polypeptide(L)'
;LMKNSLGEVIYVGKAKILKNRVKSYFQNSKNHSEKVRVMVKHIAEFEYIVTDSEMEALILECNLIKKYSPRYNILLKDDKFYPFIKITVNDDFPRVFVTRNYSKDGSKYFGPYTNGTAVYETINLINKIFPLRTCKLLIKEGGETVRPCLNYHIKKCFGPCGGYISKEEYGKMINDVIDILSGKDTTVLKVLQSEMEEASMNLEF
;
A
#
# COMPACT_ATOMS: atom_id res chain seq x y z
N LEU A 1 14.14 9.68 -7.63
CA LEU A 1 13.78 11.09 -7.55
C LEU A 1 14.54 11.85 -8.63
N MET A 2 13.86 12.73 -9.36
CA MET A 2 14.50 13.66 -10.31
C MET A 2 14.30 15.08 -9.78
N LYS A 3 15.38 15.85 -9.71
CA LYS A 3 15.37 17.21 -9.19
C LYS A 3 15.73 18.22 -10.26
N ASN A 4 15.24 19.45 -10.13
CA ASN A 4 15.62 20.58 -10.96
C ASN A 4 16.88 21.28 -10.41
N SER A 5 17.33 22.33 -11.11
CA SER A 5 18.50 23.13 -10.70
C SER A 5 18.32 23.86 -9.35
N LEU A 6 17.11 23.97 -8.84
CA LEU A 6 16.80 24.53 -7.52
C LEU A 6 16.76 23.47 -6.41
N GLY A 7 17.02 22.19 -6.72
CA GLY A 7 16.95 21.08 -5.77
C GLY A 7 15.53 20.59 -5.50
N GLU A 8 14.50 21.11 -6.19
CA GLU A 8 13.12 20.68 -6.02
C GLU A 8 12.89 19.35 -6.72
N VAL A 9 12.17 18.42 -6.06
CA VAL A 9 11.77 17.14 -6.63
C VAL A 9 10.66 17.38 -7.66
N ILE A 10 10.97 17.15 -8.93
CA ILE A 10 10.05 17.37 -10.06
C ILE A 10 9.40 16.09 -10.58
N TYR A 11 9.98 14.93 -10.27
CA TYR A 11 9.44 13.63 -10.64
C TYR A 11 9.92 12.54 -9.67
N VAL A 12 9.02 11.61 -9.35
CA VAL A 12 9.29 10.39 -8.59
C VAL A 12 8.85 9.19 -9.42
N GLY A 13 9.63 8.12 -9.43
CA GLY A 13 9.25 6.89 -10.14
C GLY A 13 10.06 5.70 -9.66
N LYS A 14 9.48 4.51 -9.80
CA LYS A 14 10.14 3.24 -9.49
C LYS A 14 10.60 2.48 -10.72
N ALA A 15 11.59 1.63 -10.56
CA ALA A 15 12.02 0.71 -11.62
C ALA A 15 12.78 -0.50 -11.03
N LYS A 16 12.61 -1.68 -11.63
CA LYS A 16 13.43 -2.86 -11.31
C LYS A 16 14.90 -2.63 -11.68
N ILE A 17 15.15 -1.97 -12.81
CA ILE A 17 16.49 -1.63 -13.31
C ILE A 17 16.54 -0.12 -13.56
N LEU A 18 17.03 0.64 -12.58
CA LEU A 18 17.08 2.11 -12.61
C LEU A 18 17.86 2.63 -13.82
N LYS A 19 19.02 2.01 -14.14
CA LYS A 19 19.85 2.40 -15.27
C LYS A 19 19.08 2.42 -16.61
N ASN A 20 18.28 1.39 -16.86
CA ASN A 20 17.49 1.30 -18.10
C ASN A 20 16.36 2.32 -18.09
N ARG A 21 15.70 2.51 -16.94
CA ARG A 21 14.63 3.49 -16.78
C ARG A 21 15.13 4.91 -17.00
N VAL A 22 16.25 5.29 -16.38
CA VAL A 22 16.85 6.61 -16.56
C VAL A 22 17.26 6.82 -18.02
N LYS A 23 17.99 5.86 -18.61
CA LYS A 23 18.38 5.94 -20.02
C LYS A 23 17.19 6.16 -20.95
N SER A 24 16.05 5.49 -20.70
CA SER A 24 14.86 5.61 -21.56
C SER A 24 14.33 7.04 -21.65
N TYR A 25 14.50 7.87 -20.62
CA TYR A 25 14.08 9.28 -20.65
C TYR A 25 14.99 10.16 -21.54
N PHE A 26 16.27 9.83 -21.67
CA PHE A 26 17.25 10.60 -22.43
C PHE A 26 17.48 10.09 -23.85
N GLN A 27 16.90 8.94 -24.21
CA GLN A 27 16.92 8.47 -25.58
C GLN A 27 16.00 9.33 -26.44
N ASN A 28 16.49 9.71 -27.64
CA ASN A 28 15.70 10.44 -28.65
C ASN A 28 14.63 9.51 -29.24
N SER A 29 13.56 9.25 -28.50
CA SER A 29 12.44 8.43 -28.93
C SER A 29 11.33 9.35 -29.47
N LYS A 30 10.91 9.08 -30.71
CA LYS A 30 9.71 9.70 -31.31
C LYS A 30 8.44 9.44 -30.47
N ASN A 31 8.48 8.45 -29.57
CA ASN A 31 7.36 8.01 -28.74
C ASN A 31 7.28 8.75 -27.38
N HIS A 32 8.20 9.65 -27.06
CA HIS A 32 8.10 10.44 -25.83
C HIS A 32 6.96 11.46 -25.95
N SER A 33 6.05 11.45 -24.98
CA SER A 33 5.06 12.49 -24.84
C SER A 33 5.73 13.87 -24.67
N GLU A 34 5.06 14.92 -25.10
CA GLU A 34 5.56 16.30 -24.94
C GLU A 34 5.90 16.63 -23.49
N LYS A 35 5.10 16.13 -22.56
CA LYS A 35 5.33 16.26 -21.12
C LYS A 35 6.68 15.67 -20.68
N VAL A 36 7.04 14.49 -21.17
CA VAL A 36 8.32 13.84 -20.85
C VAL A 36 9.48 14.65 -21.44
N ARG A 37 9.35 15.16 -22.65
CA ARG A 37 10.38 16.02 -23.29
C ARG A 37 10.61 17.30 -22.49
N VAL A 38 9.55 17.93 -21.99
CA VAL A 38 9.66 19.13 -21.15
C VAL A 38 10.28 18.77 -19.80
N MET A 39 9.87 17.68 -19.17
CA MET A 39 10.42 17.22 -17.90
C MET A 39 11.93 17.00 -18.00
N VAL A 40 12.39 16.28 -19.03
CA VAL A 40 13.82 15.96 -19.23
C VAL A 40 14.69 17.22 -19.31
N LYS A 41 14.17 18.31 -19.91
CA LYS A 41 14.90 19.61 -19.98
C LYS A 41 15.11 20.26 -18.61
N HIS A 42 14.30 19.91 -17.62
CA HIS A 42 14.36 20.50 -16.28
C HIS A 42 15.10 19.62 -15.27
N ILE A 43 15.54 18.40 -15.66
CA ILE A 43 16.28 17.53 -14.77
C ILE A 43 17.72 18.03 -14.67
N ALA A 44 18.16 18.31 -13.44
CA ALA A 44 19.54 18.65 -13.12
C ALA A 44 20.24 17.55 -12.33
N GLU A 45 19.50 16.82 -11.48
CA GLU A 45 20.04 15.83 -10.56
C GLU A 45 19.16 14.61 -10.42
N PHE A 46 19.76 13.46 -10.10
CA PHE A 46 19.09 12.20 -9.75
C PHE A 46 19.47 11.76 -8.35
N GLU A 47 18.48 11.39 -7.60
CA GLU A 47 18.62 10.69 -6.33
C GLU A 47 17.88 9.35 -6.40
N TYR A 48 18.45 8.30 -5.83
CA TYR A 48 17.82 6.99 -5.83
C TYR A 48 17.83 6.37 -4.43
N ILE A 49 16.83 5.56 -4.17
CA ILE A 49 16.67 4.76 -2.95
C ILE A 49 16.52 3.31 -3.42
N VAL A 50 17.33 2.42 -2.87
CA VAL A 50 17.22 0.98 -3.11
C VAL A 50 16.25 0.40 -2.10
N THR A 51 15.37 -0.48 -2.55
CA THR A 51 14.39 -1.19 -1.73
C THR A 51 14.56 -2.69 -1.93
N ASP A 52 14.20 -3.49 -0.92
CA ASP A 52 14.38 -4.94 -0.93
C ASP A 52 13.30 -5.65 -1.76
N SER A 53 12.14 -4.99 -1.97
CA SER A 53 11.03 -5.56 -2.72
C SER A 53 10.36 -4.56 -3.67
N GLU A 54 9.68 -5.09 -4.69
CA GLU A 54 8.88 -4.26 -5.61
C GLU A 54 7.68 -3.61 -4.90
N MET A 55 7.15 -4.27 -3.86
CA MET A 55 6.06 -3.74 -3.04
C MET A 55 6.53 -2.54 -2.21
N GLU A 56 7.67 -2.65 -1.57
CA GLU A 56 8.28 -1.54 -0.83
C GLU A 56 8.56 -0.35 -1.75
N ALA A 57 9.12 -0.59 -2.94
CA ALA A 57 9.31 0.44 -3.95
C ALA A 57 8.01 1.15 -4.34
N LEU A 58 6.89 0.41 -4.43
CA LEU A 58 5.58 0.98 -4.74
C LEU A 58 5.07 1.88 -3.61
N ILE A 59 5.13 1.39 -2.37
CA ILE A 59 4.70 2.14 -1.18
C ILE A 59 5.56 3.41 -1.03
N LEU A 60 6.87 3.28 -1.19
CA LEU A 60 7.81 4.40 -1.13
C LEU A 60 7.53 5.43 -2.23
N GLU A 61 7.29 5.01 -3.49
CA GLU A 61 6.91 5.89 -4.59
C GLU A 61 5.68 6.72 -4.22
N CYS A 62 4.62 6.09 -3.71
CA CYS A 62 3.38 6.77 -3.31
C CYS A 62 3.60 7.77 -2.18
N ASN A 63 4.35 7.39 -1.15
CA ASN A 63 4.66 8.26 -0.02
C ASN A 63 5.49 9.48 -0.45
N LEU A 64 6.46 9.29 -1.35
CA LEU A 64 7.29 10.36 -1.89
C LEU A 64 6.50 11.28 -2.82
N ILE A 65 5.60 10.75 -3.66
CA ILE A 65 4.70 11.57 -4.49
C ILE A 65 3.79 12.41 -3.60
N LYS A 66 3.24 11.84 -2.54
CA LYS A 66 2.40 12.57 -1.58
C LYS A 66 3.20 13.66 -0.84
N LYS A 67 4.43 13.34 -0.42
CA LYS A 67 5.31 14.27 0.31
C LYS A 67 5.74 15.46 -0.52
N TYR A 68 6.19 15.22 -1.76
CA TYR A 68 6.80 16.24 -2.60
C TYR A 68 5.85 16.86 -3.62
N SER A 69 4.69 16.24 -3.88
CA SER A 69 3.71 16.65 -4.89
C SER A 69 4.36 17.05 -6.23
N PRO A 70 5.21 16.19 -6.85
CA PRO A 70 6.10 16.59 -7.92
C PRO A 70 5.33 17.01 -9.17
N ARG A 71 5.75 18.10 -9.82
CA ARG A 71 5.06 18.71 -10.97
C ARG A 71 4.82 17.76 -12.14
N TYR A 72 5.75 16.83 -12.40
CA TYR A 72 5.68 15.91 -13.54
C TYR A 72 5.11 14.54 -13.22
N ASN A 73 4.93 14.19 -11.96
CA ASN A 73 4.01 13.12 -11.66
C ASN A 73 2.63 13.61 -12.07
N ILE A 74 1.84 12.72 -12.67
CA ILE A 74 0.45 13.06 -12.97
C ILE A 74 -0.18 13.31 -11.61
N LEU A 75 -0.20 14.59 -11.21
CA LEU A 75 -1.05 15.02 -10.13
C LEU A 75 -2.46 14.69 -10.57
N LEU A 76 -3.04 13.77 -9.87
CA LEU A 76 -4.34 13.22 -10.08
C LEU A 76 -5.37 14.34 -9.90
N LYS A 77 -5.52 15.16 -10.92
CA LYS A 77 -6.61 16.14 -11.00
C LYS A 77 -7.97 15.44 -11.06
N ASP A 78 -7.97 14.15 -11.37
CA ASP A 78 -9.14 13.27 -11.34
C ASP A 78 -8.88 12.11 -10.37
N ASP A 79 -9.14 12.34 -9.08
CA ASP A 79 -9.08 11.34 -8.00
C ASP A 79 -9.90 10.07 -8.30
N LYS A 80 -10.81 10.13 -9.27
CA LYS A 80 -11.72 9.03 -9.63
C LYS A 80 -11.06 7.90 -10.42
N PHE A 81 -9.88 8.10 -10.99
CA PHE A 81 -9.24 7.10 -11.87
C PHE A 81 -8.25 6.18 -11.16
N TYR A 82 -7.70 6.61 -10.03
CA TYR A 82 -6.63 5.87 -9.37
C TYR A 82 -7.12 5.16 -8.11
N PRO A 83 -6.70 3.91 -7.89
CA PRO A 83 -7.09 3.17 -6.72
C PRO A 83 -6.37 3.66 -5.46
N PHE A 84 -7.10 3.56 -4.35
CA PHE A 84 -6.62 3.72 -2.98
C PHE A 84 -6.82 2.39 -2.24
N ILE A 85 -5.99 2.13 -1.25
CA ILE A 85 -6.30 1.15 -0.21
C ILE A 85 -7.03 1.89 0.90
N LYS A 86 -8.25 1.47 1.19
CA LYS A 86 -9.10 2.04 2.25
C LYS A 86 -9.14 1.10 3.43
N ILE A 87 -8.97 1.66 4.63
CA ILE A 87 -9.15 0.96 5.92
C ILE A 87 -10.26 1.67 6.69
N THR A 88 -11.34 0.94 7.02
CA THR A 88 -12.51 1.48 7.72
C THR A 88 -12.27 1.52 9.23
N VAL A 89 -11.33 2.36 9.68
CA VAL A 89 -10.86 2.41 11.08
C VAL A 89 -11.95 2.79 12.10
N ASN A 90 -13.08 3.30 11.64
CA ASN A 90 -14.23 3.63 12.49
C ASN A 90 -15.14 2.42 12.80
N ASP A 91 -14.96 1.31 12.06
CA ASP A 91 -15.67 0.06 12.35
C ASP A 91 -14.98 -0.65 13.52
N ASP A 92 -15.74 -1.38 14.36
CA ASP A 92 -15.16 -2.20 15.43
C ASP A 92 -14.21 -3.28 14.88
N PHE A 93 -14.53 -3.81 13.70
CA PHE A 93 -13.70 -4.73 12.94
C PHE A 93 -13.44 -4.14 11.55
N PRO A 94 -12.38 -3.34 11.37
CA PRO A 94 -12.07 -2.66 10.12
C PRO A 94 -11.90 -3.62 8.93
N ARG A 95 -12.21 -3.12 7.73
CA ARG A 95 -11.91 -3.81 6.46
C ARG A 95 -10.79 -3.11 5.73
N VAL A 96 -10.00 -3.89 5.00
CA VAL A 96 -8.97 -3.40 4.10
C VAL A 96 -9.37 -3.79 2.68
N PHE A 97 -9.53 -2.81 1.79
CA PHE A 97 -9.96 -3.06 0.40
C PHE A 97 -9.56 -1.94 -0.55
N VAL A 98 -9.54 -2.25 -1.84
CA VAL A 98 -9.28 -1.27 -2.89
C VAL A 98 -10.53 -0.48 -3.21
N THR A 99 -10.40 0.84 -3.31
CA THR A 99 -11.46 1.74 -3.75
C THR A 99 -10.90 2.82 -4.69
N ARG A 100 -11.74 3.34 -5.59
CA ARG A 100 -11.41 4.53 -6.38
C ARG A 100 -12.13 5.78 -5.87
N ASN A 101 -13.02 5.61 -4.91
CA ASN A 101 -13.76 6.70 -4.32
C ASN A 101 -13.08 7.14 -3.02
N TYR A 102 -12.56 8.35 -3.03
CA TYR A 102 -12.10 9.02 -1.82
C TYR A 102 -13.28 9.75 -1.17
N SER A 103 -13.46 9.58 0.12
CA SER A 103 -14.46 10.30 0.91
C SER A 103 -13.89 10.69 2.28
N LYS A 104 -14.32 11.84 2.81
CA LYS A 104 -13.94 12.29 4.16
C LYS A 104 -14.85 11.63 5.21
N ASP A 105 -14.81 10.31 5.30
CA ASP A 105 -15.65 9.50 6.20
C ASP A 105 -14.90 9.02 7.46
N GLY A 106 -13.72 9.57 7.75
CA GLY A 106 -12.89 9.18 8.86
C GLY A 106 -12.09 7.89 8.65
N SER A 107 -12.27 7.19 7.51
CA SER A 107 -11.45 6.04 7.13
C SER A 107 -10.02 6.48 6.78
N LYS A 108 -9.05 5.58 6.91
CA LYS A 108 -7.69 5.82 6.41
C LYS A 108 -7.60 5.41 4.94
N TYR A 109 -6.95 6.26 4.15
CA TYR A 109 -6.73 6.04 2.72
C TYR A 109 -5.23 6.09 2.43
N PHE A 110 -4.74 5.07 1.75
CA PHE A 110 -3.35 4.96 1.27
C PHE A 110 -3.33 5.02 -0.25
N GLY A 111 -2.44 5.79 -0.80
CA GLY A 111 -2.37 6.06 -2.23
C GLY A 111 -2.53 7.56 -2.52
N PRO A 112 -2.87 7.97 -3.72
CA PRO A 112 -3.32 7.16 -4.86
C PRO A 112 -2.19 6.37 -5.52
N TYR A 113 -2.49 5.15 -5.97
CA TYR A 113 -1.52 4.28 -6.61
C TYR A 113 -1.59 4.39 -8.13
N THR A 114 -0.45 4.60 -8.78
CA THR A 114 -0.37 4.74 -10.24
C THR A 114 -0.51 3.42 -11.00
N ASN A 115 -0.23 2.29 -10.35
CA ASN A 115 -0.35 0.96 -10.92
C ASN A 115 -1.47 0.18 -10.21
N GLY A 116 -2.59 -0.01 -10.92
CA GLY A 116 -3.74 -0.73 -10.39
C GLY A 116 -3.44 -2.20 -10.08
N THR A 117 -2.67 -2.90 -10.92
CA THR A 117 -2.33 -4.32 -10.70
C THR A 117 -1.54 -4.48 -9.40
N ALA A 118 -0.52 -3.66 -9.17
CA ALA A 118 0.31 -3.72 -7.98
C ALA A 118 -0.50 -3.47 -6.68
N VAL A 119 -1.55 -2.64 -6.72
CA VAL A 119 -2.44 -2.44 -5.57
C VAL A 119 -3.20 -3.71 -5.20
N TYR A 120 -3.73 -4.43 -6.21
CA TYR A 120 -4.42 -5.68 -5.97
C TYR A 120 -3.46 -6.78 -5.47
N GLU A 121 -2.23 -6.82 -5.98
CA GLU A 121 -1.19 -7.73 -5.49
C GLU A 121 -0.84 -7.43 -4.03
N THR A 122 -0.70 -6.15 -3.65
CA THR A 122 -0.48 -5.70 -2.27
C THR A 122 -1.62 -6.15 -1.35
N ILE A 123 -2.88 -5.92 -1.74
CA ILE A 123 -4.04 -6.37 -0.95
C ILE A 123 -4.07 -7.89 -0.82
N ASN A 124 -3.77 -8.62 -1.90
CA ASN A 124 -3.73 -10.08 -1.86
C ASN A 124 -2.64 -10.59 -0.90
N LEU A 125 -1.49 -9.93 -0.87
CA LEU A 125 -0.42 -10.26 0.06
C LEU A 125 -0.81 -9.95 1.51
N ILE A 126 -1.38 -8.78 1.78
CA ILE A 126 -1.91 -8.41 3.10
C ILE A 126 -2.93 -9.44 3.58
N ASN A 127 -3.88 -9.86 2.72
CA ASN A 127 -4.89 -10.85 3.07
C ASN A 127 -4.33 -12.28 3.24
N LYS A 128 -3.14 -12.58 2.73
CA LYS A 128 -2.44 -13.85 2.99
C LYS A 128 -1.76 -13.85 4.36
N ILE A 129 -1.17 -12.73 4.75
CA ILE A 129 -0.46 -12.56 6.02
C ILE A 129 -1.46 -12.37 7.16
N PHE A 130 -2.45 -11.49 6.95
CA PHE A 130 -3.46 -11.13 7.94
C PHE A 130 -4.83 -11.66 7.51
N PRO A 131 -5.40 -12.68 8.18
CA PRO A 131 -6.72 -13.21 7.86
C PRO A 131 -7.86 -12.24 8.23
N LEU A 132 -7.94 -11.13 7.51
CA LEU A 132 -8.88 -10.06 7.74
C LEU A 132 -10.23 -10.35 7.06
N ARG A 133 -11.31 -9.75 7.59
CA ARG A 133 -12.62 -9.87 6.97
C ARG A 133 -12.69 -9.11 5.65
N THR A 134 -13.29 -9.72 4.64
CA THR A 134 -13.59 -9.10 3.34
C THR A 134 -15.09 -8.79 3.17
N CYS A 135 -15.95 -9.34 4.04
CA CYS A 135 -17.39 -9.18 3.97
C CYS A 135 -17.85 -7.74 4.31
N LYS A 136 -19.03 -7.37 3.83
CA LYS A 136 -19.63 -6.03 4.06
C LYS A 136 -20.57 -5.98 5.28
N LEU A 137 -20.60 -7.02 6.10
CA LEU A 137 -21.44 -7.06 7.29
C LEU A 137 -21.05 -5.94 8.27
N LEU A 138 -22.02 -5.32 8.89
CA LEU A 138 -21.81 -4.45 10.04
C LEU A 138 -21.65 -5.35 11.27
N ILE A 139 -20.43 -5.45 11.77
CA ILE A 139 -20.10 -6.29 12.93
C ILE A 139 -19.72 -5.34 14.06
N LYS A 140 -20.42 -5.47 15.18
CA LYS A 140 -20.12 -4.73 16.42
C LYS A 140 -19.63 -5.69 17.49
N GLU A 141 -18.72 -5.23 18.32
CA GLU A 141 -18.28 -5.98 19.50
C GLU A 141 -19.48 -6.23 20.45
N GLY A 142 -19.64 -7.48 20.89
CA GLY A 142 -20.80 -7.87 21.72
C GLY A 142 -22.15 -7.86 21.01
N GLY A 143 -22.18 -7.65 19.69
CA GLY A 143 -23.40 -7.71 18.89
C GLY A 143 -23.87 -9.14 18.60
N GLU A 144 -24.95 -9.25 17.81
CA GLU A 144 -25.46 -10.56 17.38
C GLU A 144 -24.41 -11.33 16.58
N THR A 145 -24.20 -12.59 16.96
CA THR A 145 -23.31 -13.49 16.23
C THR A 145 -24.03 -14.09 15.02
N VAL A 146 -23.30 -14.14 13.91
CA VAL A 146 -23.78 -14.72 12.66
C VAL A 146 -22.95 -15.95 12.33
N ARG A 147 -23.56 -16.98 11.74
CA ARG A 147 -22.83 -18.15 11.27
C ARG A 147 -21.69 -17.71 10.34
N PRO A 148 -20.43 -18.09 10.63
CA PRO A 148 -19.28 -17.71 9.83
C PRO A 148 -19.34 -18.31 8.41
N CYS A 149 -18.84 -17.54 7.46
CA CYS A 149 -18.78 -17.93 6.05
C CYS A 149 -17.58 -18.85 5.77
N LEU A 150 -17.46 -19.33 4.53
CA LEU A 150 -16.39 -20.21 4.08
C LEU A 150 -15.00 -19.65 4.41
N ASN A 151 -14.78 -18.32 4.34
CA ASN A 151 -13.47 -17.72 4.61
C ASN A 151 -12.95 -18.01 6.03
N TYR A 152 -13.84 -18.16 7.01
CA TYR A 152 -13.45 -18.61 8.34
C TYR A 152 -12.95 -20.06 8.32
N HIS A 153 -13.72 -20.96 7.72
CA HIS A 153 -13.39 -22.39 7.67
C HIS A 153 -12.10 -22.70 6.92
N ILE A 154 -11.75 -21.90 5.90
CA ILE A 154 -10.50 -22.00 5.14
C ILE A 154 -9.38 -21.09 5.70
N LYS A 155 -9.52 -20.60 6.94
CA LYS A 155 -8.55 -19.80 7.68
C LYS A 155 -8.13 -18.48 6.97
N LYS A 156 -8.99 -17.93 6.10
CA LYS A 156 -8.78 -16.62 5.43
C LYS A 156 -9.43 -15.46 6.17
N CYS A 157 -10.10 -15.72 7.30
CA CYS A 157 -10.73 -14.71 8.16
C CYS A 157 -10.85 -15.28 9.56
N PHE A 158 -10.55 -14.49 10.58
CA PHE A 158 -10.72 -14.91 11.98
C PHE A 158 -12.16 -14.94 12.47
N GLY A 159 -13.14 -14.64 11.62
CA GLY A 159 -14.57 -14.78 11.94
C GLY A 159 -15.10 -13.84 13.01
N PRO A 160 -14.82 -12.53 12.94
CA PRO A 160 -15.36 -11.57 13.92
C PRO A 160 -16.89 -11.56 13.97
N CYS A 161 -17.56 -11.97 12.89
CA CYS A 161 -19.00 -12.11 12.83
C CYS A 161 -19.55 -13.24 13.71
N GLY A 162 -18.74 -14.23 14.05
CA GLY A 162 -19.07 -15.32 14.98
C GLY A 162 -18.56 -15.09 16.40
N GLY A 163 -17.88 -13.96 16.67
CA GLY A 163 -17.28 -13.67 17.96
C GLY A 163 -15.99 -14.45 18.26
N TYR A 164 -15.32 -14.99 17.22
CA TYR A 164 -14.14 -15.84 17.39
C TYR A 164 -12.83 -15.05 17.60
N ILE A 165 -12.86 -13.73 17.49
CA ILE A 165 -11.74 -12.84 17.76
C ILE A 165 -12.23 -11.59 18.45
N SER A 166 -11.47 -11.07 19.41
CA SER A 166 -11.77 -9.82 20.09
C SER A 166 -11.47 -8.60 19.20
N LYS A 167 -12.10 -7.47 19.49
CA LYS A 167 -11.83 -6.20 18.82
C LYS A 167 -10.38 -5.76 19.02
N GLU A 168 -9.84 -6.03 20.19
CA GLU A 168 -8.47 -5.64 20.54
C GLU A 168 -7.43 -6.41 19.70
N GLU A 169 -7.56 -7.75 19.65
CA GLU A 169 -6.67 -8.61 18.85
C GLU A 169 -6.77 -8.27 17.35
N TYR A 170 -8.00 -8.09 16.86
CA TYR A 170 -8.21 -7.68 15.48
C TYR A 170 -7.63 -6.30 15.19
N GLY A 171 -7.74 -5.36 16.14
CA GLY A 171 -7.19 -4.02 16.04
C GLY A 171 -5.67 -3.99 15.96
N LYS A 172 -4.96 -4.90 16.63
CA LYS A 172 -3.51 -5.06 16.53
C LYS A 172 -3.11 -5.36 15.09
N MET A 173 -3.72 -6.35 14.46
CA MET A 173 -3.46 -6.69 13.05
C MET A 173 -3.73 -5.50 12.09
N ILE A 174 -4.78 -4.73 12.35
CA ILE A 174 -5.07 -3.54 11.55
C ILE A 174 -3.99 -2.47 11.70
N ASN A 175 -3.44 -2.29 12.91
CA ASN A 175 -2.34 -1.36 13.14
C ASN A 175 -1.07 -1.81 12.41
N ASP A 176 -0.75 -3.10 12.40
CA ASP A 176 0.38 -3.65 11.64
C ASP A 176 0.21 -3.39 10.14
N VAL A 177 -1.00 -3.60 9.60
CA VAL A 177 -1.31 -3.25 8.20
C VAL A 177 -1.15 -1.76 7.93
N ILE A 178 -1.56 -0.89 8.86
CA ILE A 178 -1.39 0.56 8.74
C ILE A 178 0.10 0.92 8.73
N ASP A 179 0.91 0.31 9.57
CA ASP A 179 2.35 0.58 9.66
C ASP A 179 3.07 0.11 8.39
N ILE A 180 2.75 -1.07 7.87
CA ILE A 180 3.24 -1.56 6.57
C ILE A 180 2.89 -0.56 5.45
N LEU A 181 1.63 -0.16 5.34
CA LEU A 181 1.18 0.77 4.29
C LEU A 181 1.70 2.20 4.47
N SER A 182 2.16 2.54 5.69
CA SER A 182 2.82 3.82 5.98
C SER A 182 4.32 3.80 5.70
N GLY A 183 4.90 2.64 5.34
CA GLY A 183 6.34 2.46 5.12
C GLY A 183 7.15 2.37 6.43
N LYS A 184 6.52 1.91 7.52
CA LYS A 184 7.18 1.61 8.80
C LYS A 184 7.43 0.10 8.96
N ASP A 185 7.67 -0.55 7.85
CA ASP A 185 7.73 -2.00 7.68
C ASP A 185 8.89 -2.67 8.43
N THR A 186 10.01 -1.95 8.66
CA THR A 186 11.18 -2.52 9.35
C THR A 186 10.88 -3.03 10.77
N THR A 187 9.95 -2.39 11.48
CA THR A 187 9.57 -2.81 12.83
C THR A 187 8.66 -4.04 12.78
N VAL A 188 7.68 -4.04 11.88
CA VAL A 188 6.74 -5.16 11.70
C VAL A 188 7.46 -6.40 11.17
N LEU A 189 8.37 -6.25 10.21
CA LEU A 189 9.18 -7.36 9.68
C LEU A 189 10.03 -8.02 10.78
N LYS A 190 10.66 -7.23 11.66
CA LYS A 190 11.44 -7.77 12.78
C LYS A 190 10.58 -8.56 13.78
N VAL A 191 9.39 -8.06 14.09
CA VAL A 191 8.45 -8.75 15.00
C VAL A 191 8.00 -10.06 14.37
N LEU A 192 7.54 -10.05 13.12
CA LEU A 192 7.11 -11.26 12.39
C LEU A 192 8.24 -12.28 12.23
N GLN A 193 9.46 -11.81 12.01
CA GLN A 193 10.63 -12.69 11.93
C GLN A 193 10.92 -13.34 13.28
N SER A 194 10.85 -12.58 14.38
CA SER A 194 11.02 -13.11 15.74
C SER A 194 9.95 -14.14 16.10
N GLU A 195 8.66 -13.87 15.76
CA GLU A 195 7.56 -14.81 15.97
C GLU A 195 7.73 -16.09 15.14
N MET A 196 8.18 -15.96 13.90
CA MET A 196 8.46 -17.10 13.02
C MET A 196 9.61 -17.96 13.57
N GLU A 197 10.67 -17.36 14.07
CA GLU A 197 11.80 -18.05 14.71
C GLU A 197 11.36 -18.77 15.99
N GLU A 198 10.53 -18.12 16.80
CA GLU A 198 9.98 -18.71 18.02
C GLU A 198 9.04 -19.89 17.73
N ALA A 199 8.11 -19.74 16.78
CA ALA A 199 7.23 -20.82 16.31
C ALA A 199 8.03 -22.00 15.73
N SER A 200 9.10 -21.71 14.99
CA SER A 200 9.99 -22.73 14.45
C SER A 200 10.72 -23.50 15.56
N MET A 201 11.19 -22.84 16.62
CA MET A 201 11.82 -23.48 17.77
C MET A 201 10.83 -24.37 18.53
N ASN A 202 9.57 -23.98 18.59
CA ASN A 202 8.50 -24.71 19.27
C ASN A 202 7.86 -25.80 18.38
N LEU A 203 8.34 -26.00 17.13
CA LEU A 203 7.77 -26.93 16.14
C LEU A 203 6.27 -26.67 15.84
N GLU A 204 5.83 -25.43 15.96
CA GLU A 204 4.48 -24.97 15.60
C GLU A 204 4.48 -24.52 14.13
N PHE A 205 4.10 -25.43 13.22
CA PHE A 205 4.07 -25.16 11.77
C PHE A 205 2.65 -24.99 11.22
#